data_79d752e7753cfa4dcac9f5c3ca189555
#
_entry.id   79d752e7753cfa4dcac9f5c3ca189555
#
_cell.length_a   1.000
_cell.length_b   1.000
_cell.length_c   1.000
_cell.angle_alpha   90.00
_cell.angle_beta   90.00
_cell.angle_gamma   90.00
#
_symmetry.space_group_name_H-M   'P 1'
#
loop_
_entity.id
_entity.type
_entity.pdbx_description
1 polymer ?
#
loop_
_entity_poly.entity_id
_entity_poly.type
_entity_poly.pdbx_seq_one_letter_code
_entity_poly.pdbx_strand_id
1 'polypeptide(L)'
;MKIRAITREDREDYLKMTEEFYATDAVIKPVPLSYREKTFEELMKSDTYAACDIFEENGQCVGYALLAKTFSQEAGGIVVWLEELYVREKFRGHGIGKAYFRSLFERRPECVKRFRLEAERENEGAVRLYRSFGFDFLEYESMILDFPEHK
;
A
#
# COMPACT_ATOMS: atom_id res chain seq x y z
N MET A 1 -3.65 -18.56 0.76
CA MET A 1 -2.79 -17.36 0.70
C MET A 1 -2.33 -16.97 2.08
N LYS A 2 -1.07 -16.60 2.21
CA LYS A 2 -0.48 -16.12 3.46
C LYS A 2 -0.18 -14.62 3.34
N ILE A 3 -0.56 -13.85 4.35
CA ILE A 3 -0.23 -12.43 4.46
C ILE A 3 0.74 -12.30 5.63
N ARG A 4 1.91 -11.73 5.37
CA ARG A 4 2.96 -11.62 6.38
C ARG A 4 3.76 -10.32 6.21
N ALA A 5 4.43 -9.90 7.28
CA ALA A 5 5.31 -8.74 7.20
C ALA A 5 6.50 -9.02 6.28
N ILE A 6 6.96 -7.98 5.59
CA ILE A 6 8.17 -8.05 4.76
C ILE A 6 9.40 -8.36 5.61
N THR A 7 10.32 -9.13 5.04
CA THR A 7 11.60 -9.45 5.67
C THR A 7 12.75 -9.08 4.74
N ARG A 8 13.99 -9.16 5.23
CA ARG A 8 15.18 -8.82 4.43
C ARG A 8 15.36 -9.75 3.22
N GLU A 9 14.92 -10.97 3.32
CA GLU A 9 14.96 -11.94 2.22
C GLU A 9 14.02 -11.58 1.07
N ASP A 10 13.07 -10.70 1.30
CA ASP A 10 12.11 -10.28 0.27
C ASP A 10 12.63 -9.15 -0.63
N ARG A 11 13.86 -8.66 -0.41
CA ARG A 11 14.37 -7.49 -1.11
C ARG A 11 14.24 -7.56 -2.64
N GLU A 12 14.70 -8.67 -3.21
CA GLU A 12 14.68 -8.84 -4.66
C GLU A 12 13.25 -8.86 -5.20
N ASP A 13 12.37 -9.64 -4.58
CA ASP A 13 10.95 -9.72 -4.96
C ASP A 13 10.25 -8.37 -4.77
N TYR A 14 10.51 -7.68 -3.67
CA TYR A 14 9.93 -6.37 -3.40
C TYR A 14 10.31 -5.35 -4.48
N LEU A 15 11.60 -5.25 -4.81
CA LEU A 15 12.08 -4.31 -5.83
C LEU A 15 11.48 -4.65 -7.20
N LYS A 16 11.36 -5.93 -7.51
CA LYS A 16 10.75 -6.36 -8.77
C LYS A 16 9.27 -6.05 -8.82
N MET A 17 8.53 -6.36 -7.76
CA MET A 17 7.09 -6.06 -7.69
C MET A 17 6.81 -4.56 -7.74
N THR A 18 7.63 -3.73 -7.09
CA THR A 18 7.47 -2.28 -7.17
C THR A 18 7.77 -1.76 -8.57
N GLU A 19 8.76 -2.33 -9.27
CA GLU A 19 9.00 -2.01 -10.67
C GLU A 19 7.77 -2.33 -11.54
N GLU A 20 7.18 -3.50 -11.34
CA GLU A 20 5.96 -3.91 -12.04
C GLU A 20 4.79 -2.95 -11.73
N PHE A 21 4.62 -2.58 -10.46
CA PHE A 21 3.58 -1.66 -10.01
C PHE A 21 3.69 -0.29 -10.71
N TYR A 22 4.90 0.28 -10.74
CA TYR A 22 5.12 1.60 -11.34
C TYR A 22 5.11 1.58 -12.86
N ALA A 23 5.01 0.42 -13.49
CA ALA A 23 4.77 0.27 -14.92
C ALA A 23 3.27 0.19 -15.26
N THR A 24 2.39 0.19 -14.25
CA THR A 24 0.93 0.14 -14.47
C THR A 24 0.33 1.54 -14.59
N ASP A 25 -0.93 1.60 -15.05
CA ASP A 25 -1.71 2.85 -15.14
C ASP A 25 -2.12 3.42 -13.76
N ALA A 26 -1.87 2.67 -12.68
CA ALA A 26 -2.18 3.11 -11.32
C ALA A 26 -1.28 4.25 -10.84
N VAL A 27 -0.23 4.59 -11.59
CA VAL A 27 0.82 5.51 -11.18
C VAL A 27 0.89 6.70 -12.14
N ILE A 28 0.92 7.91 -11.57
CA ILE A 28 1.01 9.15 -12.36
C ILE A 28 2.44 9.43 -12.81
N LYS A 29 3.43 9.09 -12.00
CA LYS A 29 4.85 9.35 -12.28
C LYS A 29 5.72 8.14 -11.97
N PRO A 30 6.77 7.89 -12.76
CA PRO A 30 7.73 6.84 -12.42
C PRO A 30 8.48 7.23 -11.13
N VAL A 31 8.86 6.21 -10.37
CA VAL A 31 9.63 6.37 -9.14
C VAL A 31 11.01 5.75 -9.35
N PRO A 32 12.10 6.50 -9.10
CA PRO A 32 13.46 5.99 -9.28
C PRO A 32 13.72 4.75 -8.42
N LEU A 33 14.58 3.86 -8.92
CA LEU A 33 15.01 2.68 -8.15
C LEU A 33 15.60 3.09 -6.80
N SER A 34 16.37 4.17 -6.75
CA SER A 34 16.98 4.66 -5.50
C SER A 34 15.95 4.96 -4.42
N TYR A 35 14.77 5.46 -4.79
CA TYR A 35 13.69 5.73 -3.84
C TYR A 35 13.07 4.42 -3.32
N ARG A 36 12.92 3.43 -4.18
CA ARG A 36 12.38 2.12 -3.81
C ARG A 36 13.35 1.35 -2.91
N GLU A 37 14.64 1.44 -3.18
CA GLU A 37 15.68 0.88 -2.32
C GLU A 37 15.69 1.57 -0.95
N LYS A 38 15.56 2.89 -0.93
CA LYS A 38 15.46 3.68 0.29
C LYS A 38 14.23 3.27 1.12
N THR A 39 13.11 3.04 0.46
CA THR A 39 11.88 2.56 1.11
C THR A 39 12.11 1.20 1.75
N PHE A 40 12.76 0.29 1.02
CA PHE A 40 13.07 -1.04 1.57
C PHE A 40 13.90 -0.93 2.85
N GLU A 41 14.93 -0.08 2.85
CA GLU A 41 15.77 0.11 4.05
C GLU A 41 14.98 0.74 5.20
N GLU A 42 14.05 1.66 4.92
CA GLU A 42 13.17 2.20 5.96
C GLU A 42 12.27 1.12 6.55
N LEU A 43 11.75 0.22 5.71
CA LEU A 43 10.93 -0.92 6.17
C LEU A 43 11.71 -1.89 7.05
N MET A 44 13.01 -2.07 6.78
CA MET A 44 13.88 -2.93 7.61
C MET A 44 14.24 -2.29 8.94
N LYS A 45 14.21 -0.96 8.99
CA LYS A 45 14.61 -0.20 10.18
C LYS A 45 13.54 -0.21 11.26
N SER A 46 12.30 0.02 10.90
CA SER A 46 11.16 0.03 11.82
C SER A 46 9.84 0.15 11.04
N ASP A 47 8.72 0.00 11.73
CA ASP A 47 7.39 0.22 11.18
C ASP A 47 6.79 1.57 11.61
N THR A 48 7.62 2.47 12.13
CA THR A 48 7.15 3.76 12.63
C THR A 48 6.46 4.60 11.54
N TYR A 49 7.09 4.72 10.38
CA TYR A 49 6.54 5.52 9.27
C TYR A 49 5.87 4.66 8.21
N ALA A 50 6.45 3.51 7.92
CA ALA A 50 5.99 2.66 6.84
C ALA A 50 6.03 1.19 7.26
N ALA A 51 5.12 0.41 6.72
CA ALA A 51 5.08 -1.03 6.89
C ALA A 51 4.69 -1.66 5.55
N CYS A 52 5.08 -2.90 5.33
CA CYS A 52 4.75 -3.61 4.11
C CYS A 52 4.31 -5.03 4.43
N ASP A 53 3.18 -5.41 3.89
CA ASP A 53 2.69 -6.79 3.94
C ASP A 53 2.98 -7.47 2.60
N ILE A 54 3.49 -8.68 2.65
CA ILE A 54 3.74 -9.53 1.49
C ILE A 54 2.61 -10.55 1.38
N PHE A 55 2.12 -10.76 0.17
CA PHE A 55 1.15 -11.80 -0.16
C PHE A 55 1.91 -12.99 -0.75
N GLU A 56 1.74 -14.15 -0.13
CA GLU A 56 2.48 -15.35 -0.50
C GLU A 56 1.52 -16.50 -0.84
N GLU A 57 1.76 -17.12 -1.98
CA GLU A 57 1.05 -18.33 -2.43
C GLU A 57 2.08 -19.40 -2.75
N ASN A 58 1.97 -20.56 -2.09
CA ASN A 58 2.88 -21.69 -2.33
C ASN A 58 4.37 -21.30 -2.28
N GLY A 59 4.74 -20.46 -1.31
CA GLY A 59 6.11 -20.00 -1.12
C GLY A 59 6.57 -18.92 -2.09
N GLN A 60 5.69 -18.40 -2.92
CA GLN A 60 6.00 -17.37 -3.92
C GLN A 60 5.34 -16.04 -3.55
N CYS A 61 6.10 -14.95 -3.67
CA CYS A 61 5.54 -13.60 -3.49
C CYS A 61 4.64 -13.24 -4.68
N VAL A 62 3.36 -13.03 -4.42
CA VAL A 62 2.37 -12.74 -5.48
C VAL A 62 1.84 -11.31 -5.44
N GLY A 63 2.22 -10.55 -4.43
CA GLY A 63 1.79 -9.16 -4.29
C GLY A 63 2.28 -8.55 -2.98
N TYR A 64 1.96 -7.28 -2.80
CA TYR A 64 2.31 -6.55 -1.56
C TYR A 64 1.35 -5.40 -1.31
N ALA A 65 1.34 -4.94 -0.07
CA ALA A 65 0.69 -3.69 0.31
C ALA A 65 1.70 -2.84 1.07
N LEU A 66 1.88 -1.59 0.63
CA LEU A 66 2.72 -0.61 1.31
C LEU A 66 1.81 0.32 2.10
N LEU A 67 2.08 0.44 3.39
CA LEU A 67 1.31 1.25 4.33
C LEU A 67 2.16 2.38 4.89
N ALA A 68 1.56 3.53 5.12
CA ALA A 68 2.19 4.64 5.82
C ALA A 68 1.33 5.03 7.02
N LYS A 69 1.94 5.61 8.04
CA LYS A 69 1.25 5.96 9.29
C LYS A 69 1.39 7.43 9.61
N THR A 70 0.28 8.04 10.03
CA THR A 70 0.28 9.40 10.55
C THR A 70 -0.60 9.44 11.81
N PHE A 71 -0.49 10.51 12.58
CA PHE A 71 -1.43 10.78 13.66
C PHE A 71 -2.35 11.90 13.21
N SER A 72 -3.65 11.74 13.40
CA SER A 72 -4.65 12.74 12.98
C SER A 72 -5.50 13.17 14.17
N GLN A 73 -5.50 14.46 14.43
CA GLN A 73 -6.43 15.03 15.41
C GLN A 73 -7.88 14.86 14.94
N GLU A 74 -8.13 15.04 13.64
CA GLU A 74 -9.46 14.91 13.06
C GLU A 74 -10.02 13.49 13.21
N ALA A 75 -9.19 12.48 13.04
CA ALA A 75 -9.60 11.09 13.19
C ALA A 75 -9.56 10.62 14.67
N GLY A 76 -8.83 11.32 15.50
CA GLY A 76 -8.69 10.98 16.92
C GLY A 76 -7.69 9.88 17.20
N GLY A 77 -6.70 9.68 16.35
CA GLY A 77 -5.68 8.66 16.56
C GLY A 77 -4.83 8.40 15.33
N ILE A 78 -4.28 7.20 15.25
CA ILE A 78 -3.42 6.80 14.14
C ILE A 78 -4.25 6.62 12.87
N VAL A 79 -3.74 7.12 11.77
CA VAL A 79 -4.26 6.88 10.42
C VAL A 79 -3.27 5.99 9.69
N VAL A 80 -3.78 4.91 9.11
CA VAL A 80 -2.99 4.05 8.24
C VAL A 80 -3.40 4.34 6.80
N TRP A 81 -2.43 4.76 6.00
CA TRP A 81 -2.59 5.00 4.57
C TRP A 81 -2.23 3.75 3.80
N LEU A 82 -3.11 3.32 2.91
CA LEU A 82 -2.77 2.30 1.92
C LEU A 82 -2.12 3.03 0.74
N GLU A 83 -0.79 3.10 0.76
CA GLU A 83 -0.01 3.80 -0.26
C GLU A 83 -0.01 3.05 -1.59
N GLU A 84 0.23 1.73 -1.53
CA GLU A 84 0.30 0.88 -2.71
C GLU A 84 -0.32 -0.47 -2.39
N LEU A 85 -1.10 -0.97 -3.32
CA LEU A 85 -1.65 -2.33 -3.27
C LEU A 85 -1.42 -2.96 -4.64
N TYR A 86 -0.61 -3.99 -4.70
CA TYR A 86 -0.23 -4.64 -5.94
C TYR A 86 -0.41 -6.15 -5.86
N VAL A 87 -1.03 -6.70 -6.89
CA VAL A 87 -1.13 -8.16 -7.09
C VAL A 87 -0.57 -8.45 -8.48
N ARG A 88 0.37 -9.37 -8.58
CA ARG A 88 0.96 -9.78 -9.85
C ARG A 88 -0.13 -10.26 -10.81
N GLU A 89 0.00 -9.91 -12.08
CA GLU A 89 -1.03 -10.12 -13.10
C GLU A 89 -1.61 -11.55 -13.13
N LYS A 90 -0.73 -12.54 -13.01
CA LYS A 90 -1.14 -13.96 -13.04
C LYS A 90 -2.08 -14.35 -11.89
N PHE A 91 -2.08 -13.59 -10.81
CA PHE A 91 -2.81 -13.91 -9.58
C PHE A 91 -4.02 -13.01 -9.37
N ARG A 92 -4.29 -12.10 -10.31
CA ARG A 92 -5.46 -11.21 -10.25
C ARG A 92 -6.74 -11.97 -10.53
N GLY A 93 -7.86 -11.44 -10.03
CA GLY A 93 -9.16 -12.05 -10.23
C GLY A 93 -9.48 -13.21 -9.30
N HIS A 94 -8.64 -13.46 -8.29
CA HIS A 94 -8.81 -14.54 -7.31
C HIS A 94 -9.18 -14.02 -5.90
N GLY A 95 -9.53 -12.74 -5.78
CA GLY A 95 -9.98 -12.16 -4.51
C GLY A 95 -8.88 -11.83 -3.51
N ILE A 96 -7.61 -11.75 -3.94
CA ILE A 96 -6.47 -11.45 -3.06
C ILE A 96 -6.63 -10.08 -2.40
N GLY A 97 -6.98 -9.06 -3.18
CA GLY A 97 -7.18 -7.70 -2.66
C GLY A 97 -8.28 -7.65 -1.59
N LYS A 98 -9.40 -8.31 -1.84
CA LYS A 98 -10.50 -8.39 -0.87
C LYS A 98 -10.09 -9.12 0.40
N ALA A 99 -9.37 -10.22 0.25
CA ALA A 99 -8.86 -10.99 1.39
C ALA A 99 -7.89 -10.14 2.22
N TYR A 100 -7.06 -9.34 1.55
CA TYR A 100 -6.14 -8.44 2.23
C TYR A 100 -6.89 -7.39 3.06
N PHE A 101 -7.88 -6.70 2.48
CA PHE A 101 -8.67 -5.72 3.22
C PHE A 101 -9.34 -6.32 4.46
N ARG A 102 -9.94 -7.50 4.32
CA ARG A 102 -10.55 -8.18 5.45
C ARG A 102 -9.52 -8.44 6.56
N SER A 103 -8.37 -8.98 6.19
CA SER A 103 -7.28 -9.23 7.13
C SER A 103 -6.80 -7.94 7.80
N LEU A 104 -6.64 -6.88 7.03
CA LEU A 104 -6.19 -5.58 7.54
C LEU A 104 -7.16 -5.03 8.60
N PHE A 105 -8.45 -5.11 8.34
CA PHE A 105 -9.47 -4.61 9.27
C PHE A 105 -9.62 -5.50 10.51
N GLU A 106 -9.55 -6.81 10.35
CA GLU A 106 -9.65 -7.77 11.46
C GLU A 106 -8.50 -7.62 12.46
N ARG A 107 -7.29 -7.37 11.98
CA ARG A 107 -6.11 -7.22 12.82
C ARG A 107 -5.80 -5.76 13.20
N ARG A 108 -6.75 -4.86 13.00
CA ARG A 108 -6.60 -3.44 13.30
C ARG A 108 -6.34 -3.20 14.80
N PRO A 109 -5.21 -2.56 15.16
CA PRO A 109 -5.01 -2.13 16.55
C PRO A 109 -6.04 -1.07 16.94
N GLU A 110 -6.41 -1.03 18.22
CA GLU A 110 -7.42 -0.07 18.70
C GLU A 110 -7.00 1.39 18.47
N CYS A 111 -5.71 1.69 18.50
CA CYS A 111 -5.20 3.05 18.27
C CYS A 111 -5.36 3.53 16.81
N VAL A 112 -5.61 2.63 15.86
CA VAL A 112 -5.86 2.98 14.46
C VAL A 112 -7.33 3.36 14.32
N LYS A 113 -7.58 4.64 14.01
CA LYS A 113 -8.92 5.22 13.93
C LYS A 113 -9.40 5.50 12.51
N ARG A 114 -8.49 5.43 11.54
CA ARG A 114 -8.83 5.67 10.15
C ARG A 114 -7.89 4.89 9.24
N PHE A 115 -8.46 4.29 8.20
CA PHE A 115 -7.70 3.87 7.01
C PHE A 115 -7.97 4.88 5.92
N ARG A 116 -6.94 5.20 5.16
CA ARG A 116 -7.02 6.19 4.09
C ARG A 116 -6.30 5.67 2.85
N LEU A 117 -6.87 5.99 1.68
CA LEU A 117 -6.26 5.67 0.39
C LEU A 117 -6.63 6.78 -0.59
N GLU A 118 -5.92 6.81 -1.71
CA GLU A 118 -6.24 7.70 -2.80
C GLU A 118 -6.78 6.88 -3.97
N ALA A 119 -7.82 7.37 -4.62
CA ALA A 119 -8.42 6.71 -5.77
C ALA A 119 -8.91 7.77 -6.76
N GLU A 120 -8.71 7.49 -8.05
CA GLU A 120 -9.29 8.34 -9.09
C GLU A 120 -10.78 8.03 -9.21
N ARG A 121 -11.61 9.07 -9.25
CA ARG A 121 -13.08 8.91 -9.34
C ARG A 121 -13.50 8.17 -10.61
N GLU A 122 -12.74 8.32 -11.68
CA GLU A 122 -12.98 7.67 -12.96
C GLU A 122 -12.74 6.16 -12.91
N ASN A 123 -11.97 5.69 -11.96
CA ASN A 123 -11.74 4.26 -11.74
C ASN A 123 -12.92 3.66 -10.97
N GLU A 124 -14.04 3.53 -11.65
CA GLU A 124 -15.32 3.11 -11.04
C GLU A 124 -15.25 1.74 -10.36
N GLY A 125 -14.48 0.81 -10.94
CA GLY A 125 -14.31 -0.52 -10.37
C GLY A 125 -13.62 -0.48 -9.00
N ALA A 126 -12.53 0.27 -8.90
CA ALA A 126 -11.80 0.45 -7.65
C ALA A 126 -12.65 1.18 -6.61
N VAL A 127 -13.31 2.27 -7.01
CA VAL A 127 -14.19 3.04 -6.11
C VAL A 127 -15.30 2.16 -5.55
N ARG A 128 -15.93 1.35 -6.39
CA ARG A 128 -16.99 0.43 -5.98
C ARG A 128 -16.48 -0.58 -4.95
N LEU A 129 -15.28 -1.13 -5.18
CA LEU A 129 -14.65 -2.05 -4.25
C LEU A 129 -14.42 -1.37 -2.89
N TYR A 130 -13.80 -0.18 -2.89
CA TYR A 130 -13.51 0.54 -1.65
C TYR A 130 -14.78 0.92 -0.90
N ARG A 131 -15.81 1.38 -1.60
CA ARG A 131 -17.11 1.68 -0.99
C ARG A 131 -17.77 0.45 -0.38
N SER A 132 -17.56 -0.72 -0.96
CA SER A 132 -18.10 -1.98 -0.41
C SER A 132 -17.52 -2.31 0.96
N PHE A 133 -16.32 -1.77 1.29
CA PHE A 133 -15.68 -1.91 2.60
C PHE A 133 -15.99 -0.74 3.55
N GLY A 134 -16.75 0.26 3.10
CA GLY A 134 -17.14 1.40 3.91
C GLY A 134 -16.29 2.65 3.70
N PHE A 135 -15.36 2.65 2.74
CA PHE A 135 -14.64 3.88 2.39
C PHE A 135 -15.57 4.88 1.72
N ASP A 136 -15.31 6.15 1.99
CA ASP A 136 -16.00 7.24 1.34
C ASP A 136 -15.01 8.36 1.03
N PHE A 137 -15.34 9.22 0.06
CA PHE A 137 -14.45 10.30 -0.32
C PHE A 137 -14.39 11.37 0.78
N LEU A 138 -13.18 11.86 1.06
CA LEU A 138 -12.98 13.10 1.80
C LEU A 138 -13.15 14.26 0.83
N GLU A 139 -13.70 15.37 1.31
CA GLU A 139 -13.96 16.55 0.48
C GLU A 139 -12.72 17.44 0.29
N TYR A 140 -11.58 17.07 0.88
CA TYR A 140 -10.34 17.82 0.74
C TYR A 140 -9.61 17.40 -0.54
N GLU A 141 -9.00 18.38 -1.19
CA GLU A 141 -8.09 18.11 -2.29
C GLU A 141 -6.65 18.11 -1.79
N SER A 142 -5.85 17.17 -2.26
CA SER A 142 -4.44 17.08 -1.88
C SER A 142 -3.60 18.02 -2.72
N MET A 143 -2.63 18.68 -2.08
CA MET A 143 -1.62 19.50 -2.73
C MET A 143 -0.26 18.98 -2.30
N ILE A 144 0.73 18.98 -3.19
CA ILE A 144 2.07 18.51 -2.88
C ILE A 144 3.14 19.57 -3.27
N LEU A 145 4.23 19.55 -2.54
CA LEU A 145 5.45 20.26 -2.86
C LEU A 145 6.62 19.32 -2.54
N ASP A 146 7.34 18.92 -3.56
CA ASP A 146 8.44 17.96 -3.43
C ASP A 146 9.81 18.65 -3.37
N PHE A 147 10.75 18.02 -2.68
CA PHE A 147 12.16 18.41 -2.64
C PHE A 147 12.98 17.21 -3.12
N PRO A 148 13.05 16.99 -4.44
CA PRO A 148 13.77 15.83 -4.97
C PRO A 148 15.28 15.97 -4.77
N GLU A 149 15.98 14.82 -4.75
CA GLU A 149 17.44 14.84 -4.68
C GLU A 149 18.01 15.46 -5.95
N HIS A 150 19.03 16.29 -5.77
CA HIS A 150 19.81 16.82 -6.89
C HIS A 150 20.72 15.74 -7.45
N LYS A 151 20.75 15.64 -8.77
CA LYS A 151 21.68 14.74 -9.47
C LYS A 151 23.08 15.35 -9.54
#